data_b90091f40d05a42f3c2fc28eaaef79f2
#
_entry.id   b90091f40d05a42f3c2fc28eaaef79f2
#
_cell.length_a   1.000
_cell.length_b   1.000
_cell.length_c   1.000
_cell.angle_alpha   90.00
_cell.angle_beta   90.00
_cell.angle_gamma   90.00
#
_symmetry.space_group_name_H-M   'P 1'
#
loop_
_entity.id
_entity.type
_entity.pdbx_description
1 polymer ?
#
loop_
_entity_poly.entity_id
_entity_poly.type
_entity_poly.pdbx_seq_one_letter_code
_entity_poly.pdbx_strand_id
1 'polypeptide(L)'
;VLEPTYEPRATGHIPEQIALVQRLIDRGHAYSDGAGNVYFSVSSQEDYGSLTHQRLEDMRTTEDESQIDSVTEAGKKDPRDFALWKAAKPEEPATASWDSPWGKGRPGWHLECSAMSYRYLGEAFDIHGGGIDLRFPHHENEQAQSHGAGWDFARLWVHNAWVTTKGEKMSKSLGNVLSIDTLTEDFPAAAVRWALSTVHYRSAIEWGPDTLPDANAAWEKFSTFVTRSIEAVGEASPEELFLSPEELPEAFTQAMNDDLNVAG
;
A
#
# COMPACT_ATOMS: atom_id res chain seq x y z
N VAL A 1 -16.87 4.30 -4.35
CA VAL A 1 -15.50 4.22 -4.89
C VAL A 1 -15.59 3.59 -6.27
N LEU A 2 -14.86 4.13 -7.24
CA LEU A 2 -14.77 3.52 -8.58
C LEU A 2 -13.96 2.23 -8.52
N GLU A 3 -14.28 1.29 -9.38
CA GLU A 3 -13.50 0.06 -9.52
C GLU A 3 -12.11 0.37 -10.09
N PRO A 4 -11.04 -0.28 -9.60
CA PRO A 4 -9.71 -0.12 -10.17
C PRO A 4 -9.66 -0.78 -11.57
N THR A 5 -8.72 -0.35 -12.40
CA THR A 5 -8.51 -0.94 -13.73
C THR A 5 -8.07 -2.41 -13.62
N TYR A 6 -7.28 -2.73 -12.60
CA TYR A 6 -6.80 -4.09 -12.31
C TYR A 6 -6.85 -4.37 -10.81
N GLU A 7 -7.30 -5.58 -10.46
CA GLU A 7 -7.21 -6.16 -9.11
C GLU A 7 -6.39 -7.46 -9.18
N PRO A 8 -5.06 -7.38 -9.30
CA PRO A 8 -4.23 -8.56 -9.46
C PRO A 8 -4.17 -9.38 -8.17
N ARG A 9 -4.20 -10.71 -8.33
CA ARG A 9 -4.01 -11.64 -7.22
C ARG A 9 -2.59 -12.18 -7.25
N ALA A 10 -1.87 -12.14 -6.14
CA ALA A 10 -0.50 -12.64 -6.02
C ALA A 10 -0.37 -14.10 -6.49
N THR A 11 -1.34 -14.95 -6.15
CA THR A 11 -1.37 -16.37 -6.58
C THR A 11 -1.54 -16.56 -8.09
N GLY A 12 -2.00 -15.55 -8.80
CA GLY A 12 -2.11 -15.56 -10.26
C GLY A 12 -0.83 -15.09 -10.98
N HIS A 13 0.19 -14.63 -10.23
CA HIS A 13 1.40 -13.99 -10.78
C HIS A 13 2.70 -14.69 -10.33
N ILE A 14 2.64 -15.95 -10.00
CA ILE A 14 3.82 -16.73 -9.58
C ILE A 14 4.93 -16.74 -10.64
N PRO A 15 4.65 -16.89 -11.96
CA PRO A 15 5.70 -16.82 -12.98
C PRO A 15 6.44 -15.47 -13.00
N GLU A 16 5.74 -14.35 -12.84
CA GLU A 16 6.33 -13.00 -12.79
C GLU A 16 7.20 -12.83 -11.55
N GLN A 17 6.77 -13.36 -10.41
CA GLN A 17 7.53 -13.33 -9.17
C GLN A 17 8.82 -14.15 -9.27
N ILE A 18 8.75 -15.37 -9.84
CA ILE A 18 9.92 -16.20 -10.10
C ILE A 18 10.88 -15.49 -11.07
N ALA A 19 10.36 -14.88 -12.12
CA ALA A 19 11.18 -14.14 -13.09
C ALA A 19 11.90 -12.95 -12.44
N LEU A 20 11.23 -12.22 -11.54
CA LEU A 20 11.85 -11.12 -10.79
C LEU A 20 12.97 -11.63 -9.87
N VAL A 21 12.74 -12.70 -9.12
CA VAL A 21 13.78 -13.32 -8.29
C VAL A 21 15.00 -13.72 -9.11
N GLN A 22 14.79 -14.39 -10.26
CA GLN A 22 15.89 -14.80 -11.13
C GLN A 22 16.66 -13.56 -11.64
N ARG A 23 15.96 -12.51 -12.05
CA ARG A 23 16.58 -11.26 -12.47
C ARG A 23 17.44 -10.63 -11.38
N LEU A 24 16.97 -10.65 -10.13
CA LEU A 24 17.74 -10.14 -8.98
C LEU A 24 18.99 -10.99 -8.70
N ILE A 25 18.90 -12.31 -8.83
CA ILE A 25 20.07 -13.21 -8.73
C ILE A 25 21.08 -12.91 -9.84
N ASP A 26 20.64 -12.80 -11.09
CA ASP A 26 21.50 -12.56 -12.26
C ASP A 26 22.22 -11.20 -12.16
N ARG A 27 21.63 -10.24 -11.46
CA ARG A 27 22.18 -8.90 -11.23
C ARG A 27 23.00 -8.79 -9.92
N GLY A 28 23.07 -9.86 -9.13
CA GLY A 28 23.87 -9.92 -7.91
C GLY A 28 23.19 -9.34 -6.67
N HIS A 29 21.87 -9.05 -6.72
CA HIS A 29 21.11 -8.51 -5.59
C HIS A 29 20.41 -9.59 -4.78
N ALA A 30 20.40 -10.84 -5.22
CA ALA A 30 19.79 -11.94 -4.49
C ALA A 30 20.67 -13.20 -4.52
N TYR A 31 20.44 -14.11 -3.57
CA TYR A 31 21.15 -15.37 -3.46
C TYR A 31 20.26 -16.48 -2.90
N SER A 32 20.52 -17.74 -3.32
CA SER A 32 19.90 -18.93 -2.72
C SER A 32 20.78 -19.47 -1.59
N ASP A 33 20.13 -20.00 -0.54
CA ASP A 33 20.80 -20.73 0.54
C ASP A 33 21.09 -22.22 0.18
N GLY A 34 20.60 -22.68 -0.95
CA GLY A 34 20.69 -24.08 -1.37
C GLY A 34 19.70 -25.02 -0.69
N ALA A 35 18.90 -24.53 0.25
CA ALA A 35 17.84 -25.28 0.96
C ALA A 35 16.43 -24.94 0.45
N GLY A 36 16.33 -24.17 -0.63
CA GLY A 36 15.08 -23.79 -1.27
C GLY A 36 14.61 -22.38 -0.94
N ASN A 37 15.36 -21.63 -0.14
CA ASN A 37 15.09 -20.23 0.10
C ASN A 37 15.96 -19.33 -0.79
N VAL A 38 15.41 -18.13 -1.11
CA VAL A 38 16.14 -17.06 -1.79
C VAL A 38 15.94 -15.77 -1.04
N TYR A 39 17.03 -15.03 -0.86
CA TYR A 39 17.04 -13.77 -0.11
C TYR A 39 17.52 -12.62 -0.98
N PHE A 40 16.97 -11.44 -0.72
CA PHE A 40 17.54 -10.19 -1.21
C PHE A 40 18.71 -9.80 -0.31
N SER A 41 19.84 -9.46 -0.92
CA SER A 41 21.02 -8.95 -0.22
C SER A 41 20.91 -7.45 -0.04
N VAL A 42 20.46 -7.00 1.12
CA VAL A 42 20.21 -5.58 1.38
C VAL A 42 21.48 -4.74 1.21
N SER A 43 22.63 -5.27 1.60
CA SER A 43 23.94 -4.59 1.45
C SER A 43 24.38 -4.40 -0.01
N SER A 44 23.74 -5.07 -0.97
CA SER A 44 24.01 -4.89 -2.40
C SER A 44 23.30 -3.68 -3.01
N GLN A 45 22.38 -3.06 -2.27
CA GLN A 45 21.59 -1.92 -2.71
C GLN A 45 22.02 -0.66 -1.96
N GLU A 46 22.78 0.21 -2.64
CA GLU A 46 23.42 1.39 -2.00
C GLU A 46 22.42 2.41 -1.47
N ASP A 47 21.25 2.52 -2.09
CA ASP A 47 20.19 3.46 -1.73
C ASP A 47 19.13 2.86 -0.78
N TYR A 48 19.35 1.66 -0.23
CA TYR A 48 18.43 1.07 0.74
C TYR A 48 18.29 1.97 1.97
N GLY A 49 17.04 2.27 2.33
CA GLY A 49 16.69 3.21 3.39
C GLY A 49 16.41 4.64 2.89
N SER A 50 16.51 4.89 1.59
CA SER A 50 16.29 6.23 1.01
C SER A 50 14.83 6.69 1.13
N LEU A 51 13.86 5.80 0.98
CA LEU A 51 12.43 6.10 1.13
C LEU A 51 12.08 6.46 2.59
N THR A 52 12.68 5.75 3.53
CA THR A 52 12.39 5.92 4.96
C THR A 52 13.32 6.89 5.66
N HIS A 53 14.37 7.37 4.96
CA HIS A 53 15.45 8.18 5.52
C HIS A 53 16.16 7.52 6.71
N GLN A 54 16.28 6.19 6.65
CA GLN A 54 16.96 5.39 7.66
C GLN A 54 18.31 4.89 7.13
N ARG A 55 19.29 4.80 8.02
CA ARG A 55 20.58 4.24 7.68
C ARG A 55 20.57 2.74 7.91
N LEU A 56 21.05 1.98 6.96
CA LEU A 56 21.07 0.52 7.05
C LEU A 56 21.79 0.02 8.32
N GLU A 57 22.84 0.72 8.77
CA GLU A 57 23.60 0.38 9.96
C GLU A 57 22.78 0.49 11.27
N ASP A 58 21.71 1.29 11.28
CA ASP A 58 20.81 1.49 12.42
C ASP A 58 19.64 0.49 12.44
N MET A 59 19.48 -0.29 11.37
CA MET A 59 18.40 -1.27 11.25
C MET A 59 18.79 -2.62 11.86
N ARG A 60 17.87 -3.22 12.62
CA ARG A 60 18.04 -4.58 13.17
C ARG A 60 17.53 -5.66 12.23
N THR A 61 16.44 -5.38 11.54
CA THR A 61 15.80 -6.24 10.54
C THR A 61 15.15 -5.38 9.48
N THR A 62 14.92 -5.97 8.32
CA THR A 62 14.18 -5.39 7.19
C THR A 62 12.99 -6.26 6.80
N GLU A 63 12.58 -7.16 7.66
CA GLU A 63 11.36 -7.95 7.53
C GLU A 63 10.32 -7.54 8.57
N ASP A 64 9.05 -7.66 8.20
CA ASP A 64 7.94 -7.57 9.14
C ASP A 64 8.02 -8.74 10.13
N GLU A 65 7.83 -8.47 11.42
CA GLU A 65 7.90 -9.49 12.50
C GLU A 65 6.99 -10.68 12.22
N SER A 66 5.86 -10.48 11.56
CA SER A 66 4.93 -11.53 11.15
C SER A 66 5.49 -12.48 10.08
N GLN A 67 6.54 -12.06 9.37
CA GLN A 67 7.19 -12.82 8.31
C GLN A 67 8.47 -13.56 8.76
N ILE A 68 8.98 -13.23 9.95
CA ILE A 68 10.18 -13.82 10.51
C ILE A 68 9.87 -15.24 10.99
N ASP A 69 10.66 -16.21 10.56
CA ASP A 69 10.65 -17.57 11.11
C ASP A 69 12.09 -18.12 11.25
N SER A 70 12.29 -18.99 12.21
CA SER A 70 13.62 -19.49 12.60
C SER A 70 14.34 -20.24 11.46
N VAL A 71 13.63 -20.87 10.55
CA VAL A 71 14.22 -21.61 9.42
C VAL A 71 14.72 -20.63 8.37
N THR A 72 13.92 -19.61 8.07
CA THR A 72 14.29 -18.54 7.13
C THR A 72 15.47 -17.73 7.69
N GLU A 73 15.48 -17.38 8.97
CA GLU A 73 16.59 -16.65 9.59
C GLU A 73 17.94 -17.38 9.49
N ALA A 74 17.95 -18.69 9.62
CA ALA A 74 19.18 -19.48 9.58
C ALA A 74 19.88 -19.48 8.20
N GLY A 75 19.16 -19.19 7.12
CA GLY A 75 19.70 -19.14 5.75
C GLY A 75 20.26 -17.78 5.32
N LYS A 76 20.05 -16.72 6.11
CA LYS A 76 20.50 -15.37 5.78
C LYS A 76 22.01 -15.21 5.93
N LYS A 77 22.64 -14.45 5.00
CA LYS A 77 24.04 -14.01 5.13
C LYS A 77 24.20 -12.80 6.04
N ASP A 78 23.19 -11.93 6.04
CA ASP A 78 23.09 -10.77 6.91
C ASP A 78 21.70 -10.78 7.57
N PRO A 79 21.56 -10.49 8.87
CA PRO A 79 20.25 -10.45 9.54
C PRO A 79 19.25 -9.47 8.90
N ARG A 80 19.75 -8.51 8.13
CA ARG A 80 18.94 -7.51 7.42
C ARG A 80 18.49 -7.95 6.04
N ASP A 81 18.98 -9.09 5.53
CA ASP A 81 18.47 -9.66 4.27
C ASP A 81 17.03 -10.13 4.46
N PHE A 82 16.21 -10.02 3.44
CA PHE A 82 14.80 -10.44 3.51
C PHE A 82 14.46 -11.50 2.46
N ALA A 83 13.48 -12.34 2.78
CA ALA A 83 13.13 -13.46 1.94
C ALA A 83 12.36 -13.03 0.69
N LEU A 84 12.84 -13.44 -0.48
CA LEU A 84 12.15 -13.34 -1.77
C LEU A 84 11.35 -14.60 -2.08
N TRP A 85 11.90 -15.78 -1.74
CA TRP A 85 11.26 -17.08 -1.90
C TRP A 85 11.51 -17.91 -0.66
N LYS A 86 10.45 -18.51 -0.10
CA LYS A 86 10.51 -19.34 1.10
C LYS A 86 10.21 -20.78 0.72
N ALA A 87 11.07 -21.72 1.10
CA ALA A 87 10.88 -23.15 0.89
C ALA A 87 9.57 -23.62 1.54
N ALA A 88 8.85 -24.52 0.88
CA ALA A 88 7.63 -25.10 1.42
C ALA A 88 7.92 -25.91 2.70
N LYS A 89 7.09 -25.74 3.72
CA LYS A 89 7.18 -26.50 4.97
C LYS A 89 6.23 -27.70 4.94
N PRO A 90 6.59 -28.81 5.59
CA PRO A 90 5.76 -30.02 5.61
C PRO A 90 4.34 -29.82 6.13
N GLU A 91 4.16 -28.85 7.05
CA GLU A 91 2.89 -28.53 7.69
C GLU A 91 2.02 -27.57 6.86
N GLU A 92 2.58 -26.95 5.81
CA GLU A 92 1.84 -26.00 4.95
C GLU A 92 0.96 -26.76 3.95
N PRO A 93 -0.24 -26.25 3.62
CA PRO A 93 -1.09 -26.83 2.59
C PRO A 93 -0.36 -26.91 1.24
N ALA A 94 -0.50 -28.02 0.53
CA ALA A 94 0.12 -28.17 -0.81
C ALA A 94 -0.33 -27.10 -1.82
N THR A 95 -1.51 -26.51 -1.60
CA THR A 95 -2.07 -25.40 -2.40
C THR A 95 -1.42 -24.05 -2.12
N ALA A 96 -0.60 -23.94 -1.08
CA ALA A 96 0.12 -22.73 -0.69
C ALA A 96 1.60 -22.74 -1.14
N SER A 97 1.96 -23.60 -2.07
CA SER A 97 3.32 -23.71 -2.58
C SER A 97 3.35 -24.03 -4.07
N TRP A 98 4.34 -23.51 -4.77
CA TRP A 98 4.54 -23.62 -6.23
C TRP A 98 5.94 -24.10 -6.53
N ASP A 99 6.10 -24.72 -7.70
CA ASP A 99 7.41 -25.14 -8.19
C ASP A 99 8.23 -23.92 -8.64
N SER A 100 9.52 -23.92 -8.32
CA SER A 100 10.48 -22.89 -8.74
C SER A 100 11.85 -23.50 -9.04
N PRO A 101 12.76 -22.75 -9.67
CA PRO A 101 14.14 -23.21 -9.91
C PRO A 101 14.91 -23.56 -8.62
N TRP A 102 14.50 -23.01 -7.48
CA TRP A 102 15.15 -23.20 -6.17
C TRP A 102 14.50 -24.32 -5.35
N GLY A 103 13.38 -24.84 -5.82
CA GLY A 103 12.57 -25.83 -5.14
C GLY A 103 11.13 -25.38 -4.92
N LYS A 104 10.33 -26.28 -4.37
CA LYS A 104 8.95 -25.98 -4.04
C LYS A 104 8.85 -24.99 -2.89
N GLY A 105 8.04 -23.94 -3.06
CA GLY A 105 7.94 -22.90 -2.06
C GLY A 105 6.90 -21.83 -2.40
N ARG A 106 7.01 -20.69 -1.75
CA ARG A 106 6.11 -19.55 -1.93
C ARG A 106 6.89 -18.22 -1.94
N PRO A 107 6.35 -17.18 -2.59
CA PRO A 107 6.98 -15.86 -2.60
C PRO A 107 7.01 -15.22 -1.21
N GLY A 108 7.97 -14.33 -1.00
CA GLY A 108 7.93 -13.34 0.06
C GLY A 108 6.90 -12.26 -0.26
N TRP A 109 6.30 -11.69 0.76
CA TRP A 109 5.22 -10.72 0.61
C TRP A 109 5.59 -9.48 -0.25
N HIS A 110 6.79 -8.92 -0.07
CA HIS A 110 7.23 -7.74 -0.81
C HIS A 110 7.40 -8.02 -2.32
N LEU A 111 7.82 -9.23 -2.67
CA LEU A 111 8.02 -9.66 -4.04
C LEU A 111 6.74 -9.66 -4.86
N GLU A 112 5.62 -10.02 -4.22
CA GLU A 112 4.31 -10.08 -4.86
C GLU A 112 3.93 -8.72 -5.46
N CYS A 113 4.06 -7.66 -4.67
CA CYS A 113 3.71 -6.31 -5.07
C CYS A 113 4.66 -5.76 -6.13
N SER A 114 5.98 -5.95 -6.00
CA SER A 114 6.95 -5.52 -7.01
C SER A 114 6.72 -6.17 -8.36
N ALA A 115 6.46 -7.49 -8.39
CA ALA A 115 6.22 -8.22 -9.62
C ALA A 115 4.90 -7.80 -10.30
N MET A 116 3.83 -7.61 -9.52
CA MET A 116 2.54 -7.17 -10.05
C MET A 116 2.58 -5.71 -10.52
N SER A 117 3.25 -4.82 -9.79
CA SER A 117 3.45 -3.43 -10.21
C SER A 117 4.18 -3.37 -11.56
N TYR A 118 5.28 -4.07 -11.71
CA TYR A 118 5.98 -4.16 -12.98
C TYR A 118 5.10 -4.71 -14.11
N ARG A 119 4.33 -5.76 -13.83
CA ARG A 119 3.47 -6.42 -14.83
C ARG A 119 2.42 -5.49 -15.42
N TYR A 120 1.83 -4.60 -14.62
CA TYR A 120 0.71 -3.76 -15.03
C TYR A 120 1.08 -2.31 -15.29
N LEU A 121 2.12 -1.80 -14.63
CA LEU A 121 2.49 -0.39 -14.68
C LEU A 121 3.86 -0.16 -15.35
N GLY A 122 4.67 -1.22 -15.56
CA GLY A 122 5.99 -1.12 -16.17
C GLY A 122 7.09 -0.79 -15.18
N GLU A 123 8.22 -0.32 -15.72
CA GLU A 123 9.45 -0.06 -14.95
C GLU A 123 9.36 1.18 -14.06
N ALA A 124 8.49 2.12 -14.41
CA ALA A 124 8.23 3.34 -13.65
C ALA A 124 6.75 3.72 -13.73
N PHE A 125 6.23 4.24 -12.63
CA PHE A 125 4.85 4.72 -12.54
C PHE A 125 4.75 5.92 -11.60
N ASP A 126 3.59 6.60 -11.60
CA ASP A 126 3.51 7.91 -10.97
C ASP A 126 3.33 7.84 -9.47
N ILE A 127 2.37 7.05 -8.96
CA ILE A 127 1.99 7.08 -7.54
C ILE A 127 1.93 5.67 -6.97
N HIS A 128 2.59 5.46 -5.84
CA HIS A 128 2.44 4.28 -4.97
C HIS A 128 1.94 4.71 -3.60
N GLY A 129 0.91 4.05 -3.09
CA GLY A 129 0.28 4.44 -1.84
C GLY A 129 0.00 3.28 -0.92
N GLY A 130 -0.14 3.59 0.38
CA GLY A 130 -0.51 2.63 1.40
C GLY A 130 -0.55 3.25 2.79
N GLY A 131 -0.80 2.44 3.81
CA GLY A 131 -0.70 2.87 5.19
C GLY A 131 0.73 3.20 5.60
N ILE A 132 0.87 4.10 6.58
CA ILE A 132 2.20 4.50 7.09
C ILE A 132 3.01 3.32 7.64
N ASP A 133 2.35 2.26 8.08
CA ASP A 133 2.96 1.02 8.54
C ASP A 133 3.60 0.20 7.41
N LEU A 134 3.16 0.38 6.17
CA LEU A 134 3.76 -0.24 5.00
C LEU A 134 5.03 0.48 4.54
N ARG A 135 5.25 1.74 4.93
CA ARG A 135 6.42 2.51 4.52
C ARG A 135 7.72 1.76 4.80
N PHE A 136 7.78 1.10 5.96
CA PHE A 136 8.87 0.20 6.34
C PHE A 136 8.31 -1.02 7.07
N PRO A 137 8.77 -2.24 6.75
CA PRO A 137 9.79 -2.53 5.71
C PRO A 137 9.22 -2.70 4.30
N HIS A 138 7.90 -2.80 4.11
CA HIS A 138 7.28 -3.30 2.88
C HIS A 138 7.62 -2.46 1.63
N HIS A 139 7.32 -1.17 1.64
CA HIS A 139 7.57 -0.29 0.48
C HIS A 139 9.06 -0.04 0.24
N GLU A 140 9.87 0.05 1.29
CA GLU A 140 11.34 0.12 1.15
C GLU A 140 11.87 -1.14 0.44
N ASN A 141 11.37 -2.32 0.81
CA ASN A 141 11.74 -3.58 0.16
C ASN A 141 11.25 -3.67 -1.28
N GLU A 142 10.05 -3.17 -1.59
CA GLU A 142 9.56 -3.09 -2.97
C GLU A 142 10.45 -2.19 -3.84
N GLN A 143 10.82 -1.03 -3.32
CA GLN A 143 11.74 -0.11 -3.99
C GLN A 143 13.09 -0.77 -4.24
N ALA A 144 13.68 -1.41 -3.22
CA ALA A 144 14.96 -2.08 -3.34
C ALA A 144 14.92 -3.21 -4.39
N GLN A 145 13.86 -4.02 -4.42
CA GLN A 145 13.67 -5.06 -5.44
C GLN A 145 13.59 -4.46 -6.85
N SER A 146 12.85 -3.37 -7.02
CA SER A 146 12.69 -2.72 -8.32
C SER A 146 14.00 -2.10 -8.80
N HIS A 147 14.71 -1.35 -7.95
CA HIS A 147 16.02 -0.79 -8.25
C HIS A 147 17.07 -1.89 -8.50
N GLY A 148 17.09 -2.95 -7.69
CA GLY A 148 17.93 -4.12 -7.91
C GLY A 148 17.64 -4.82 -9.25
N ALA A 149 16.39 -4.83 -9.69
CA ALA A 149 16.00 -5.29 -11.02
C ALA A 149 16.41 -4.33 -12.16
N GLY A 150 16.85 -3.12 -11.84
CA GLY A 150 17.24 -2.06 -12.79
C GLY A 150 16.06 -1.26 -13.30
N TRP A 151 15.01 -1.11 -12.50
CA TRP A 151 13.81 -0.32 -12.77
C TRP A 151 13.77 0.90 -11.85
N ASP A 152 13.05 1.97 -12.27
CA ASP A 152 12.93 3.20 -11.48
C ASP A 152 11.89 3.10 -10.35
N PHE A 153 10.76 2.44 -10.57
CA PHE A 153 9.64 2.25 -9.66
C PHE A 153 8.75 3.50 -9.49
N ALA A 154 8.26 3.80 -8.28
CA ALA A 154 7.30 4.88 -8.04
C ALA A 154 7.97 6.26 -7.95
N ARG A 155 7.34 7.28 -8.57
CA ARG A 155 7.82 8.67 -8.51
C ARG A 155 7.35 9.40 -7.27
N LEU A 156 6.12 9.12 -6.83
CA LEU A 156 5.49 9.74 -5.65
C LEU A 156 4.97 8.66 -4.70
N TRP A 157 5.21 8.87 -3.42
CA TRP A 157 4.76 8.00 -2.36
C TRP A 157 3.71 8.71 -1.50
N VAL A 158 2.56 8.06 -1.30
CA VAL A 158 1.47 8.57 -0.47
C VAL A 158 1.21 7.60 0.68
N HIS A 159 1.55 8.01 1.89
CA HIS A 159 1.33 7.21 3.08
C HIS A 159 0.28 7.86 3.98
N ASN A 160 -0.87 7.21 4.11
CA ASN A 160 -1.92 7.67 5.02
C ASN A 160 -1.66 7.18 6.45
N ALA A 161 -2.02 8.02 7.41
CA ALA A 161 -2.01 7.63 8.82
C ALA A 161 -3.14 6.64 9.16
N TRP A 162 -3.18 6.17 10.38
CA TRP A 162 -4.11 5.15 10.83
C TRP A 162 -5.48 5.68 11.19
N VAL A 163 -6.47 4.79 11.14
CA VAL A 163 -7.72 4.95 11.86
C VAL A 163 -7.55 4.30 13.23
N THR A 164 -7.80 5.06 14.29
CA THR A 164 -7.66 4.64 15.68
C THR A 164 -9.01 4.62 16.38
N THR A 165 -9.13 3.80 17.41
CA THR A 165 -10.29 3.78 18.31
C THR A 165 -9.76 3.78 19.73
N LYS A 166 -10.15 4.77 20.55
CA LYS A 166 -9.65 4.99 21.91
C LYS A 166 -8.12 5.10 21.98
N GLY A 167 -7.53 5.73 20.96
CA GLY A 167 -6.08 5.89 20.84
C GLY A 167 -5.32 4.64 20.39
N GLU A 168 -6.00 3.52 20.10
CA GLU A 168 -5.39 2.28 19.64
C GLU A 168 -5.66 2.06 18.14
N LYS A 169 -4.65 1.56 17.41
CA LYS A 169 -4.79 1.17 16.01
C LYS A 169 -5.87 0.10 15.86
N MET A 170 -6.79 0.28 14.91
CA MET A 170 -7.72 -0.79 14.55
C MET A 170 -6.97 -1.99 13.96
N SER A 171 -7.20 -3.18 14.49
CA SER A 171 -6.62 -4.41 13.96
C SER A 171 -7.54 -5.61 14.15
N LYS A 172 -7.44 -6.60 13.25
CA LYS A 172 -8.20 -7.84 13.36
C LYS A 172 -7.89 -8.61 14.63
N SER A 173 -6.64 -8.57 15.10
CA SER A 173 -6.21 -9.24 16.32
C SER A 173 -6.84 -8.65 17.59
N LEU A 174 -7.16 -7.36 17.59
CA LEU A 174 -7.86 -6.67 18.68
C LEU A 174 -9.38 -6.76 18.57
N GLY A 175 -9.91 -7.27 17.44
CA GLY A 175 -11.35 -7.39 17.24
C GLY A 175 -12.11 -6.06 17.17
N ASN A 176 -11.40 -4.93 16.94
CA ASN A 176 -11.94 -3.58 16.91
C ASN A 176 -12.06 -3.02 15.48
N VAL A 177 -12.03 -3.89 14.46
CA VAL A 177 -12.18 -3.50 13.05
C VAL A 177 -13.65 -3.29 12.74
N LEU A 178 -13.95 -2.13 12.14
CA LEU A 178 -15.26 -1.83 11.56
C LEU A 178 -15.22 -2.20 10.06
N SER A 179 -16.13 -3.09 9.63
CA SER A 179 -16.22 -3.39 8.20
C SER A 179 -17.02 -2.31 7.48
N ILE A 180 -16.65 -2.00 6.24
CA ILE A 180 -17.39 -1.04 5.40
C ILE A 180 -18.85 -1.51 5.21
N ASP A 181 -19.07 -2.81 5.05
CA ASP A 181 -20.42 -3.38 4.89
C ASP A 181 -21.29 -3.03 6.09
N THR A 182 -20.79 -3.25 7.32
CA THR A 182 -21.52 -2.88 8.55
C THR A 182 -21.81 -1.38 8.63
N LEU A 183 -20.82 -0.53 8.29
CA LEU A 183 -21.00 0.93 8.33
C LEU A 183 -22.03 1.42 7.31
N THR A 184 -22.15 0.74 6.17
CA THR A 184 -23.10 1.12 5.11
C THR A 184 -24.51 0.55 5.29
N GLU A 185 -24.74 -0.29 6.31
CA GLU A 185 -26.11 -0.69 6.71
C GLU A 185 -26.91 0.50 7.26
N ASP A 186 -26.27 1.38 8.03
CA ASP A 186 -26.93 2.50 8.71
C ASP A 186 -26.67 3.87 8.06
N PHE A 187 -25.57 4.01 7.29
CA PHE A 187 -25.14 5.28 6.71
C PHE A 187 -24.83 5.15 5.22
N PRO A 188 -25.10 6.18 4.39
CA PRO A 188 -24.71 6.15 2.99
C PRO A 188 -23.18 6.09 2.84
N ALA A 189 -22.71 5.35 1.84
CA ALA A 189 -21.27 5.20 1.56
C ALA A 189 -20.55 6.55 1.38
N ALA A 190 -21.27 7.57 0.91
CA ALA A 190 -20.74 8.93 0.80
C ALA A 190 -20.43 9.55 2.16
N ALA A 191 -21.24 9.30 3.20
CA ALA A 191 -20.94 9.75 4.56
C ALA A 191 -19.72 9.05 5.15
N VAL A 192 -19.56 7.74 4.90
CA VAL A 192 -18.36 6.99 5.29
C VAL A 192 -17.12 7.59 4.62
N ARG A 193 -17.19 7.86 3.31
CA ARG A 193 -16.10 8.53 2.57
C ARG A 193 -15.81 9.92 3.12
N TRP A 194 -16.84 10.70 3.42
CA TRP A 194 -16.71 12.03 4.03
C TRP A 194 -15.97 11.96 5.37
N ALA A 195 -16.36 11.03 6.25
CA ALA A 195 -15.70 10.82 7.55
C ALA A 195 -14.19 10.58 7.39
N LEU A 196 -13.79 9.73 6.44
CA LEU A 196 -12.38 9.45 6.16
C LEU A 196 -11.60 10.63 5.57
N SER A 197 -12.31 11.66 5.06
CA SER A 197 -11.71 12.85 4.44
C SER A 197 -11.77 14.09 5.35
N THR A 198 -12.22 13.96 6.59
CA THR A 198 -12.36 15.11 7.52
C THR A 198 -11.04 15.60 8.10
N VAL A 199 -9.99 14.82 7.98
CA VAL A 199 -8.64 15.16 8.42
C VAL A 199 -7.65 15.01 7.28
N HIS A 200 -6.51 15.68 7.38
CA HIS A 200 -5.42 15.48 6.45
C HIS A 200 -4.97 14.01 6.44
N TYR A 201 -4.69 13.42 5.29
CA TYR A 201 -4.38 11.98 5.17
C TYR A 201 -3.17 11.52 6.00
N ARG A 202 -2.25 12.44 6.35
CA ARG A 202 -1.11 12.17 7.24
C ARG A 202 -1.46 12.21 8.73
N SER A 203 -2.69 12.58 9.08
CA SER A 203 -3.17 12.66 10.45
C SER A 203 -4.03 11.44 10.79
N ALA A 204 -3.84 10.90 11.99
CA ALA A 204 -4.67 9.78 12.45
C ALA A 204 -6.14 10.23 12.62
N ILE A 205 -7.05 9.35 12.24
CA ILE A 205 -8.49 9.53 12.44
C ILE A 205 -8.88 8.78 13.71
N GLU A 206 -9.32 9.51 14.74
CA GLU A 206 -9.92 8.88 15.91
C GLU A 206 -11.38 8.56 15.62
N TRP A 207 -11.69 7.27 15.49
CA TRP A 207 -13.03 6.81 15.17
C TRP A 207 -13.85 6.59 16.44
N GLY A 208 -14.86 7.43 16.62
CA GLY A 208 -15.78 7.39 17.75
C GLY A 208 -17.24 7.17 17.33
N PRO A 209 -18.14 7.09 18.31
CA PRO A 209 -19.57 6.88 18.06
C PRO A 209 -20.23 8.04 17.27
N ASP A 210 -19.68 9.24 17.36
CA ASP A 210 -20.23 10.44 16.69
C ASP A 210 -19.62 10.65 15.28
N THR A 211 -18.57 9.93 14.90
CA THR A 211 -17.84 10.13 13.64
C THR A 211 -18.75 10.02 12.41
N LEU A 212 -19.56 8.97 12.32
CA LEU A 212 -20.50 8.81 11.19
C LEU A 212 -21.74 9.68 11.29
N PRO A 213 -22.41 9.84 12.44
CA PRO A 213 -23.49 10.79 12.58
C PRO A 213 -23.12 12.21 12.14
N ASP A 214 -21.97 12.73 12.56
CA ASP A 214 -21.48 14.05 12.19
C ASP A 214 -21.15 14.16 10.70
N ALA A 215 -20.46 13.15 10.16
CA ALA A 215 -20.16 13.07 8.73
C ALA A 215 -21.42 12.99 7.87
N ASN A 216 -22.43 12.22 8.29
CA ASN A 216 -23.69 12.13 7.59
C ASN A 216 -24.46 13.47 7.62
N ALA A 217 -24.50 14.15 8.76
CA ALA A 217 -25.12 15.46 8.86
C ALA A 217 -24.44 16.50 7.96
N ALA A 218 -23.12 16.47 7.84
CA ALA A 218 -22.36 17.31 6.92
C ALA A 218 -22.68 16.97 5.45
N TRP A 219 -22.70 15.68 5.12
CA TRP A 219 -23.05 15.21 3.79
C TRP A 219 -24.46 15.60 3.37
N GLU A 220 -25.46 15.47 4.25
CA GLU A 220 -26.85 15.88 4.00
C GLU A 220 -26.97 17.39 3.72
N LYS A 221 -26.26 18.22 4.48
CA LYS A 221 -26.21 19.68 4.22
C LYS A 221 -25.64 19.96 2.84
N PHE A 222 -24.51 19.35 2.50
CA PHE A 222 -23.87 19.50 1.19
C PHE A 222 -24.79 19.03 0.05
N SER A 223 -25.37 17.84 0.15
CA SER A 223 -26.29 17.29 -0.83
C SER A 223 -27.53 18.17 -1.03
N THR A 224 -28.09 18.70 0.07
CA THR A 224 -29.21 19.62 0.02
C THR A 224 -28.83 20.92 -0.69
N PHE A 225 -27.64 21.46 -0.43
CA PHE A 225 -27.14 22.64 -1.13
C PHE A 225 -27.02 22.40 -2.64
N VAL A 226 -26.39 21.29 -3.05
CA VAL A 226 -26.24 20.93 -4.45
C VAL A 226 -27.60 20.76 -5.14
N THR A 227 -28.55 20.04 -4.52
CA THR A 227 -29.90 19.86 -5.06
C THR A 227 -30.62 21.19 -5.30
N ARG A 228 -30.59 22.09 -4.30
CA ARG A 228 -31.21 23.41 -4.42
C ARG A 228 -30.51 24.28 -5.47
N SER A 229 -29.21 24.14 -5.62
CA SER A 229 -28.46 24.86 -6.66
C SER A 229 -28.89 24.40 -8.04
N ILE A 230 -29.01 23.10 -8.27
CA ILE A 230 -29.52 22.53 -9.54
C ILE A 230 -30.95 23.01 -9.81
N GLU A 231 -31.83 23.02 -8.82
CA GLU A 231 -33.20 23.54 -8.98
C GLU A 231 -33.20 25.02 -9.36
N ALA A 232 -32.26 25.83 -8.88
CA ALA A 232 -32.19 27.27 -9.12
C ALA A 232 -31.55 27.64 -10.47
N VAL A 233 -30.51 26.92 -10.90
CA VAL A 233 -29.70 27.31 -12.08
C VAL A 233 -29.81 26.29 -13.23
N GLY A 234 -30.42 25.14 -13.00
CA GLY A 234 -30.47 24.01 -13.93
C GLY A 234 -29.31 23.04 -13.77
N GLU A 235 -29.38 21.90 -14.48
CA GLU A 235 -28.27 20.95 -14.52
C GLU A 235 -27.17 21.49 -15.42
N ALA A 236 -25.92 21.43 -14.95
CA ALA A 236 -24.75 21.71 -15.75
C ALA A 236 -24.50 20.59 -16.77
N SER A 237 -24.10 20.93 -17.98
CA SER A 237 -23.64 19.94 -18.96
C SER A 237 -22.35 19.27 -18.49
N PRO A 238 -22.01 18.05 -19.00
CA PRO A 238 -20.73 17.42 -18.65
C PRO A 238 -19.51 18.31 -18.93
N GLU A 239 -19.54 19.13 -20.00
CA GLU A 239 -18.48 20.05 -20.34
C GLU A 239 -18.37 21.20 -19.31
N GLU A 240 -19.48 21.68 -18.77
CA GLU A 240 -19.53 22.75 -17.77
C GLU A 240 -19.08 22.25 -16.37
N LEU A 241 -19.01 20.93 -16.15
CA LEU A 241 -18.50 20.35 -14.91
C LEU A 241 -16.97 20.24 -14.87
N PHE A 242 -16.29 20.40 -16.02
CA PHE A 242 -14.83 20.37 -16.10
C PHE A 242 -14.29 21.81 -16.03
N LEU A 243 -14.05 22.29 -14.82
CA LEU A 243 -13.38 23.55 -14.60
C LEU A 243 -11.89 23.41 -14.87
N SER A 244 -11.30 24.41 -15.53
CA SER A 244 -9.85 24.52 -15.58
C SER A 244 -9.30 24.87 -14.18
N PRO A 245 -8.02 24.57 -13.89
CA PRO A 245 -7.44 24.93 -12.58
C PRO A 245 -7.56 26.41 -12.23
N GLU A 246 -7.57 27.29 -13.24
CA GLU A 246 -7.69 28.73 -13.09
C GLU A 246 -9.11 29.20 -12.72
N GLU A 247 -10.12 28.38 -12.97
CA GLU A 247 -11.52 28.66 -12.65
C GLU A 247 -11.91 28.17 -11.24
N LEU A 248 -11.02 27.40 -10.58
CA LEU A 248 -11.25 26.93 -9.22
C LEU A 248 -11.04 28.06 -8.20
N PRO A 249 -11.81 28.08 -7.09
CA PRO A 249 -11.55 29.02 -6.01
C PRO A 249 -10.10 28.96 -5.52
N GLU A 250 -9.48 30.12 -5.33
CA GLU A 250 -8.07 30.19 -4.90
C GLU A 250 -7.82 29.41 -3.61
N ALA A 251 -8.71 29.52 -2.61
CA ALA A 251 -8.59 28.79 -1.36
C ALA A 251 -8.59 27.27 -1.57
N PHE A 252 -9.44 26.75 -2.46
CA PHE A 252 -9.46 25.33 -2.81
C PHE A 252 -8.14 24.92 -3.47
N THR A 253 -7.67 25.69 -4.45
CA THR A 253 -6.42 25.41 -5.15
C THR A 253 -5.22 25.43 -4.21
N GLN A 254 -5.17 26.38 -3.28
CA GLN A 254 -4.13 26.46 -2.26
C GLN A 254 -4.14 25.22 -1.34
N ALA A 255 -5.32 24.83 -0.83
CA ALA A 255 -5.45 23.66 0.03
C ALA A 255 -5.06 22.37 -0.70
N MET A 256 -5.49 22.19 -1.95
CA MET A 256 -5.13 21.00 -2.75
C MET A 256 -3.65 20.95 -3.14
N ASN A 257 -3.00 22.10 -3.33
CA ASN A 257 -1.57 22.18 -3.59
C ASN A 257 -0.71 22.08 -2.31
N ASP A 258 -1.31 22.21 -1.14
CA ASP A 258 -0.69 22.00 0.17
C ASP A 258 -0.84 20.52 0.59
N ASP A 259 -0.19 19.63 -0.16
CA ASP A 259 -0.14 18.19 0.12
C ASP A 259 -1.56 17.55 0.23
N LEU A 260 -2.47 17.92 -0.67
CA LEU A 260 -3.86 17.44 -0.69
C LEU A 260 -4.60 17.69 0.63
N ASN A 261 -4.46 18.86 1.20
CA ASN A 261 -5.08 19.26 2.47
C ASN A 261 -6.59 19.46 2.32
N VAL A 262 -7.33 18.36 2.20
CA VAL A 262 -8.80 18.36 2.07
C VAL A 262 -9.49 18.95 3.32
N ALA A 263 -8.82 18.95 4.47
CA ALA A 263 -9.34 19.52 5.73
C ALA A 263 -9.21 21.05 5.83
N GLY A 264 -8.34 21.67 5.02
CA GLY A 264 -8.15 23.14 4.92
C GLY A 264 -9.12 23.78 3.97
#